data_54aafe8f9ae21641190acdd347fcd95e
#
_entry.id   54aafe8f9ae21641190acdd347fcd95e
#
_cell.length_a   1.000
_cell.length_b   1.000
_cell.length_c   1.000
_cell.angle_alpha   90.00
_cell.angle_beta   90.00
_cell.angle_gamma   90.00
#
_symmetry.space_group_name_H-M   'P 1'
#
loop_
_entity.id
_entity.type
_entity.pdbx_description
1 polymer ?
#
loop_
_entity_poly.entity_id
_entity_poly.type
_entity_poly.pdbx_seq_one_letter_code
_entity_poly.pdbx_strand_id
1 'polypeptide(L)'
;MLSTSYFFASSMPTIAYSRVISLSYSIHPQIPLWPGDPQTRFSTVATWDRDGYFLRELAIGEHSATHINAPRSFDPAGWDVASIPPEQLILPAVCLDVRDRCRANRDYQIQIADLERWEQQYGQIPSGALVIAYTGWQEKWLNSVDFLGNGDRQGQLHFPGFAEDTAEFLIQQRQSAGVGIDTHGVDPGTSETFGVNCRILANDGIVLECLTQLNQLPAMGSTVIIGVLPLVDGSGSPAQVLALLP
;
A
#
# COMPACT_ATOMS: atom_id res chain seq x y z
N MET A 1 -42.83 20.38 34.60
CA MET A 1 -41.50 19.79 34.75
C MET A 1 -40.93 19.65 33.34
N LEU A 2 -40.01 20.56 32.94
CA LEU A 2 -39.36 20.50 31.65
C LEU A 2 -38.13 19.63 31.79
N SER A 3 -38.12 18.49 31.11
CA SER A 3 -36.97 17.59 30.99
C SER A 3 -35.91 18.23 30.10
N THR A 4 -34.82 18.66 30.70
CA THR A 4 -33.66 19.17 30.01
C THR A 4 -32.85 17.96 29.53
N SER A 5 -33.02 17.59 28.25
CA SER A 5 -32.18 16.60 27.57
C SER A 5 -30.77 17.17 27.42
N TYR A 6 -29.83 16.69 28.22
CA TYR A 6 -28.40 16.95 27.99
C TYR A 6 -27.95 16.18 26.76
N PHE A 7 -27.80 16.88 25.64
CA PHE A 7 -27.03 16.36 24.51
C PHE A 7 -25.57 16.30 24.96
N PHE A 8 -25.07 15.12 25.23
CA PHE A 8 -23.65 14.88 25.25
C PHE A 8 -23.12 15.13 23.85
N ALA A 9 -22.46 16.24 23.63
CA ALA A 9 -21.66 16.43 22.43
C ALA A 9 -20.54 15.41 22.46
N SER A 10 -20.70 14.30 21.73
CA SER A 10 -19.57 13.42 21.42
C SER A 10 -18.54 14.28 20.71
N SER A 11 -17.35 14.41 21.25
CA SER A 11 -16.25 15.11 20.56
C SER A 11 -16.06 14.45 19.20
N MET A 12 -16.17 15.24 18.13
CA MET A 12 -15.86 14.74 16.78
C MET A 12 -14.41 14.23 16.78
N PRO A 13 -14.14 13.09 16.11
CA PRO A 13 -12.78 12.60 15.98
C PRO A 13 -11.92 13.68 15.29
N THR A 14 -10.75 13.94 15.85
CA THR A 14 -9.81 14.95 15.33
C THR A 14 -8.49 14.27 15.02
N ILE A 15 -7.94 14.52 13.83
CA ILE A 15 -6.60 14.08 13.45
C ILE A 15 -5.68 15.29 13.58
N ALA A 16 -4.74 15.25 14.53
CA ALA A 16 -3.69 16.26 14.67
C ALA A 16 -2.43 15.79 13.93
N TYR A 17 -1.80 16.67 13.20
CA TYR A 17 -0.56 16.39 12.49
C TYR A 17 0.33 17.64 12.41
N SER A 18 1.65 17.43 12.31
CA SER A 18 2.64 18.49 12.12
C SER A 18 3.11 18.60 10.66
N ARG A 19 3.06 17.51 9.90
CA ARG A 19 3.57 17.44 8.53
C ARG A 19 2.80 16.41 7.71
N VAL A 20 2.72 16.65 6.40
CA VAL A 20 2.18 15.70 5.41
C VAL A 20 3.28 15.31 4.44
N ILE A 21 3.40 14.02 4.16
CA ILE A 21 4.29 13.48 3.13
C ILE A 21 3.51 12.62 2.13
N SER A 22 4.01 12.53 0.89
CA SER A 22 3.48 11.59 -0.10
C SER A 22 4.24 10.28 0.00
N LEU A 23 3.52 9.18 0.09
CA LEU A 23 4.09 7.83 0.02
C LEU A 23 3.95 7.21 -1.39
N SER A 24 3.66 8.04 -2.39
CA SER A 24 3.41 7.57 -3.76
C SER A 24 4.46 8.07 -4.74
N TYR A 25 4.83 7.21 -5.67
CA TYR A 25 5.67 7.55 -6.80
C TYR A 25 4.92 8.36 -7.86
N SER A 26 5.65 9.25 -8.53
CA SER A 26 5.14 9.90 -9.75
C SER A 26 5.01 8.89 -10.88
N ILE A 27 3.88 8.95 -11.60
CA ILE A 27 3.59 8.06 -12.72
C ILE A 27 4.19 8.64 -14.01
N HIS A 28 4.98 7.82 -14.71
CA HIS A 28 5.56 8.14 -16.01
C HIS A 28 5.76 6.86 -16.85
N PRO A 29 6.00 6.95 -18.17
CA PRO A 29 6.07 5.76 -19.03
C PRO A 29 7.17 4.74 -18.71
N GLN A 30 8.17 5.11 -17.91
CA GLN A 30 9.32 4.26 -17.54
C GLN A 30 9.25 3.72 -16.11
N ILE A 31 8.09 3.75 -15.44
CA ILE A 31 7.93 3.13 -14.12
C ILE A 31 8.19 1.62 -14.20
N PRO A 32 8.74 0.99 -13.16
CA PRO A 32 8.75 -0.47 -13.07
C PRO A 32 7.34 -1.04 -13.19
N LEU A 33 7.18 -2.07 -14.01
CA LEU A 33 5.91 -2.76 -14.22
C LEU A 33 6.08 -4.25 -13.92
N TRP A 34 5.05 -4.87 -13.39
CA TRP A 34 5.01 -6.32 -13.27
C TRP A 34 5.16 -6.98 -14.64
N PRO A 35 5.87 -8.13 -14.75
CA PRO A 35 6.02 -8.84 -16.02
C PRO A 35 4.67 -9.19 -16.65
N GLY A 36 4.43 -8.68 -17.85
CA GLY A 36 3.18 -8.88 -18.59
C GLY A 36 2.16 -7.76 -18.46
N ASP A 37 2.33 -6.83 -17.55
CA ASP A 37 1.43 -5.70 -17.40
C ASP A 37 1.51 -4.71 -18.56
N PRO A 38 0.39 -3.99 -18.84
CA PRO A 38 0.34 -3.02 -19.91
C PRO A 38 1.27 -1.84 -19.66
N GLN A 39 1.95 -1.39 -20.74
CA GLN A 39 2.85 -0.23 -20.67
C GLN A 39 2.06 1.06 -20.38
N THR A 40 2.55 1.86 -19.43
CA THR A 40 2.03 3.21 -19.19
C THR A 40 2.30 4.10 -20.40
N ARG A 41 1.26 4.76 -20.94
CA ARG A 41 1.35 5.64 -22.10
C ARG A 41 0.59 6.93 -21.87
N PHE A 42 1.18 8.03 -22.31
CA PHE A 42 0.58 9.36 -22.29
C PHE A 42 0.52 9.89 -23.73
N SER A 43 -0.66 10.30 -24.17
CA SER A 43 -0.89 10.91 -25.49
C SER A 43 -1.36 12.35 -25.32
N THR A 44 -0.71 13.30 -25.96
CA THR A 44 -1.14 14.70 -25.91
C THR A 44 -2.37 14.89 -26.81
N VAL A 45 -3.47 15.32 -26.23
CA VAL A 45 -4.76 15.58 -26.90
C VAL A 45 -4.87 17.06 -27.27
N ALA A 46 -4.50 17.97 -26.34
CA ALA A 46 -4.54 19.41 -26.57
C ALA A 46 -3.24 20.08 -26.12
N THR A 47 -2.88 21.17 -26.78
CA THR A 47 -1.68 21.98 -26.48
C THR A 47 -2.04 23.44 -26.32
N TRP A 48 -1.22 24.19 -25.53
CA TRP A 48 -1.44 25.60 -25.28
C TRP A 48 -1.54 26.44 -26.55
N ASP A 49 -0.65 26.20 -27.51
CA ASP A 49 -0.57 26.98 -28.73
C ASP A 49 -1.75 26.77 -29.70
N ARG A 50 -2.31 25.55 -29.70
CA ARG A 50 -3.40 25.21 -30.62
C ARG A 50 -4.79 25.43 -29.98
N ASP A 51 -4.92 25.04 -28.68
CA ASP A 51 -6.22 24.83 -28.04
C ASP A 51 -6.45 25.76 -26.84
N GLY A 52 -5.40 26.51 -26.39
CA GLY A 52 -5.47 27.39 -25.22
C GLY A 52 -5.43 26.67 -23.86
N TYR A 53 -5.28 25.35 -23.86
CA TYR A 53 -5.11 24.52 -22.66
C TYR A 53 -4.28 23.29 -22.98
N PHE A 54 -3.82 22.58 -21.94
CA PHE A 54 -3.07 21.34 -22.10
C PHE A 54 -3.86 20.16 -21.58
N LEU A 55 -4.00 19.09 -22.39
CA LEU A 55 -4.69 17.86 -22.02
C LEU A 55 -3.93 16.64 -22.56
N ARG A 56 -3.83 15.62 -21.72
CA ARG A 56 -3.36 14.29 -22.13
C ARG A 56 -4.41 13.23 -21.85
N GLU A 57 -4.45 12.25 -22.71
CA GLU A 57 -5.00 10.92 -22.44
C GLU A 57 -3.91 10.08 -21.80
N LEU A 58 -4.28 9.21 -20.85
CA LEU A 58 -3.36 8.24 -20.26
C LEU A 58 -3.96 6.84 -20.31
N ALA A 59 -3.12 5.88 -20.68
CA ALA A 59 -3.40 4.45 -20.57
C ALA A 59 -2.43 3.88 -19.54
N ILE A 60 -2.96 3.24 -18.49
CA ILE A 60 -2.22 2.75 -17.35
C ILE A 60 -2.87 1.46 -16.83
N GLY A 61 -2.07 0.50 -16.37
CA GLY A 61 -2.57 -0.66 -15.64
C GLY A 61 -3.07 -0.28 -14.25
N GLU A 62 -4.05 -1.00 -13.75
CA GLU A 62 -4.63 -0.77 -12.40
C GLU A 62 -3.60 -0.96 -11.29
N HIS A 63 -2.63 -1.86 -11.48
CA HIS A 63 -1.56 -2.17 -10.52
C HIS A 63 -0.23 -1.48 -10.87
N SER A 64 -0.28 -0.21 -11.29
CA SER A 64 0.89 0.55 -11.72
C SER A 64 1.37 1.53 -10.65
N ALA A 65 2.69 1.63 -10.47
CA ALA A 65 3.34 2.47 -9.46
C ALA A 65 2.79 2.19 -8.04
N THR A 66 2.67 3.21 -7.18
CA THR A 66 1.99 3.04 -5.90
C THR A 66 0.51 2.79 -6.15
N HIS A 67 -0.01 1.68 -5.65
CA HIS A 67 -1.38 1.26 -5.91
C HIS A 67 -2.00 0.50 -4.75
N ILE A 68 -3.32 0.37 -4.81
CA ILE A 68 -4.13 -0.46 -3.92
C ILE A 68 -4.68 -1.66 -4.69
N ASN A 69 -4.75 -2.81 -4.04
CA ASN A 69 -5.43 -3.99 -4.55
C ASN A 69 -6.84 -4.09 -3.95
N ALA A 70 -7.80 -4.57 -4.73
CA ALA A 70 -9.14 -4.93 -4.29
C ALA A 70 -9.32 -6.46 -4.30
N PRO A 71 -10.27 -7.04 -3.55
CA PRO A 71 -10.56 -8.47 -3.55
C PRO A 71 -10.72 -9.08 -4.94
N ARG A 72 -11.29 -8.33 -5.88
CA ARG A 72 -11.46 -8.74 -7.27
C ARG A 72 -10.15 -9.13 -7.98
N SER A 73 -8.99 -8.71 -7.47
CA SER A 73 -7.68 -9.12 -8.00
C SER A 73 -7.49 -10.63 -7.99
N PHE A 74 -8.01 -11.29 -6.97
CA PHE A 74 -7.77 -12.72 -6.72
C PHE A 74 -9.05 -13.54 -6.54
N ASP A 75 -10.20 -12.88 -6.39
CA ASP A 75 -11.52 -13.51 -6.29
C ASP A 75 -12.47 -12.93 -7.34
N PRO A 76 -12.93 -13.71 -8.33
CA PRO A 76 -13.91 -13.25 -9.33
C PRO A 76 -15.24 -12.76 -8.74
N ALA A 77 -15.60 -13.21 -7.53
CA ALA A 77 -16.76 -12.76 -6.77
C ALA A 77 -16.45 -11.62 -5.80
N GLY A 78 -15.16 -11.26 -5.65
CA GLY A 78 -14.71 -10.18 -4.80
C GLY A 78 -15.22 -8.81 -5.25
N TRP A 79 -15.42 -7.90 -4.32
CA TRP A 79 -15.80 -6.53 -4.64
C TRP A 79 -14.65 -5.76 -5.29
N ASP A 80 -15.00 -4.77 -6.11
CA ASP A 80 -14.09 -3.94 -6.89
C ASP A 80 -13.55 -2.73 -6.09
N VAL A 81 -12.57 -2.03 -6.65
CA VAL A 81 -11.95 -0.87 -6.01
C VAL A 81 -12.94 0.30 -5.82
N ALA A 82 -13.99 0.40 -6.64
CA ALA A 82 -15.02 1.43 -6.48
C ALA A 82 -15.92 1.19 -5.26
N SER A 83 -15.96 -0.04 -4.77
CA SER A 83 -16.78 -0.47 -3.64
C SER A 83 -16.06 -0.36 -2.28
N ILE A 84 -14.79 0.06 -2.23
CA ILE A 84 -14.06 0.26 -0.98
C ILE A 84 -14.78 1.28 -0.09
N PRO A 85 -15.17 0.93 1.15
CA PRO A 85 -15.80 1.88 2.06
C PRO A 85 -14.88 3.07 2.32
N PRO A 86 -15.35 4.33 2.20
CA PRO A 86 -14.51 5.52 2.37
C PRO A 86 -13.78 5.60 3.72
N GLU A 87 -14.36 5.03 4.78
CA GLU A 87 -13.77 4.95 6.11
C GLU A 87 -12.51 4.06 6.16
N GLN A 88 -12.36 3.11 5.24
CA GLN A 88 -11.18 2.28 5.09
C GLN A 88 -10.04 2.99 4.32
N LEU A 89 -10.30 4.17 3.77
CA LEU A 89 -9.29 4.97 3.06
C LEU A 89 -8.58 5.99 3.96
N ILE A 90 -8.95 6.05 5.26
CA ILE A 90 -8.30 6.90 6.27
C ILE A 90 -8.00 6.05 7.50
N LEU A 91 -6.73 5.65 7.68
CA LEU A 91 -6.33 4.65 8.65
C LEU A 91 -5.17 5.11 9.51
N PRO A 92 -5.13 4.77 10.81
CA PRO A 92 -3.90 4.83 11.56
C PRO A 92 -2.88 3.89 10.93
N ALA A 93 -1.60 4.28 10.92
CA ALA A 93 -0.54 3.49 10.32
C ALA A 93 0.62 3.28 11.30
N VAL A 94 1.21 2.10 11.24
CA VAL A 94 2.47 1.75 11.89
C VAL A 94 3.50 1.37 10.84
N CYS A 95 4.76 1.74 11.08
CA CYS A 95 5.87 1.43 10.18
C CYS A 95 6.81 0.41 10.84
N LEU A 96 6.93 -0.75 10.21
CA LEU A 96 7.80 -1.85 10.61
C LEU A 96 9.10 -1.78 9.80
N ASP A 97 10.18 -1.33 10.40
CA ASP A 97 11.51 -1.27 9.77
C ASP A 97 12.19 -2.64 9.81
N VAL A 98 12.28 -3.30 8.67
CA VAL A 98 12.92 -4.62 8.48
C VAL A 98 14.10 -4.58 7.51
N ARG A 99 14.64 -3.38 7.21
CA ARG A 99 15.71 -3.17 6.23
C ARG A 99 16.91 -4.06 6.46
N ASP A 100 17.34 -4.24 7.70
CA ASP A 100 18.53 -5.05 8.00
C ASP A 100 18.34 -6.51 7.64
N ARG A 101 17.12 -7.05 7.80
CA ARG A 101 16.75 -8.40 7.37
C ARG A 101 16.76 -8.51 5.85
N CYS A 102 16.15 -7.55 5.19
CA CYS A 102 16.03 -7.51 3.72
C CYS A 102 17.40 -7.30 3.04
N ARG A 103 18.31 -6.54 3.64
CA ARG A 103 19.72 -6.44 3.16
C ARG A 103 20.46 -7.75 3.25
N ALA A 104 20.23 -8.54 4.30
CA ALA A 104 20.85 -9.84 4.49
C ALA A 104 20.28 -10.93 3.59
N ASN A 105 18.98 -10.81 3.26
CA ASN A 105 18.28 -11.75 2.38
C ASN A 105 17.26 -10.99 1.52
N ARG A 106 17.50 -10.92 0.21
CA ARG A 106 16.61 -10.23 -0.74
C ARG A 106 15.21 -10.86 -0.84
N ASP A 107 15.07 -12.13 -0.48
CA ASP A 107 13.81 -12.89 -0.48
C ASP A 107 13.28 -13.05 0.94
N TYR A 108 13.57 -12.09 1.81
CA TYR A 108 13.15 -12.15 3.21
C TYR A 108 11.63 -12.15 3.31
N GLN A 109 11.12 -13.10 4.07
CA GLN A 109 9.72 -13.16 4.46
C GLN A 109 9.59 -12.57 5.87
N ILE A 110 8.85 -11.50 6.00
CA ILE A 110 8.59 -10.82 7.27
C ILE A 110 7.81 -11.76 8.17
N GLN A 111 8.36 -12.05 9.35
CA GLN A 111 7.89 -13.07 10.27
C GLN A 111 7.10 -12.45 11.44
N ILE A 112 6.26 -13.24 12.11
CA ILE A 112 5.59 -12.86 13.36
C ILE A 112 6.59 -12.33 14.39
N ALA A 113 7.77 -12.92 14.48
CA ALA A 113 8.83 -12.47 15.37
C ALA A 113 9.35 -11.04 15.10
N ASP A 114 9.19 -10.52 13.87
CA ASP A 114 9.51 -9.12 13.56
C ASP A 114 8.44 -8.18 14.13
N LEU A 115 7.18 -8.57 14.05
CA LEU A 115 6.06 -7.85 14.67
C LEU A 115 6.20 -7.82 16.18
N GLU A 116 6.46 -8.99 16.81
CA GLU A 116 6.63 -9.09 18.26
C GLU A 116 7.82 -8.25 18.75
N ARG A 117 8.92 -8.19 18.01
CA ARG A 117 10.08 -7.33 18.34
C ARG A 117 9.71 -5.86 18.24
N TRP A 118 8.96 -5.48 17.21
CA TRP A 118 8.46 -4.12 17.07
C TRP A 118 7.53 -3.77 18.24
N GLU A 119 6.63 -4.66 18.61
CA GLU A 119 5.68 -4.49 19.72
C GLU A 119 6.37 -4.36 21.09
N GLN A 120 7.47 -5.08 21.29
CA GLN A 120 8.29 -4.94 22.52
C GLN A 120 8.83 -3.52 22.70
N GLN A 121 9.07 -2.81 21.61
CA GLN A 121 9.64 -1.47 21.63
C GLN A 121 8.56 -0.37 21.65
N TYR A 122 7.47 -0.56 20.93
CA TYR A 122 6.50 0.49 20.67
C TYR A 122 5.11 0.22 21.23
N GLY A 123 4.88 -0.95 21.79
CA GLY A 123 3.57 -1.40 22.22
C GLY A 123 2.83 -2.19 21.15
N GLN A 124 1.72 -2.80 21.53
CA GLN A 124 0.91 -3.64 20.63
C GLN A 124 0.44 -2.83 19.40
N ILE A 125 0.48 -3.45 18.23
CA ILE A 125 -0.11 -2.90 16.99
C ILE A 125 -1.58 -2.57 17.25
N PRO A 126 -2.02 -1.31 17.04
CA PRO A 126 -3.41 -0.93 17.28
C PRO A 126 -4.36 -1.67 16.33
N SER A 127 -5.50 -2.13 16.87
CA SER A 127 -6.58 -2.65 16.03
C SER A 127 -7.02 -1.60 15.00
N GLY A 128 -7.27 -2.03 13.76
CA GLY A 128 -7.62 -1.15 12.64
C GLY A 128 -6.45 -0.37 12.05
N ALA A 129 -5.20 -0.62 12.47
CA ALA A 129 -4.05 0.02 11.86
C ALA A 129 -3.62 -0.68 10.56
N LEU A 130 -3.15 0.11 9.60
CA LEU A 130 -2.39 -0.37 8.45
C LEU A 130 -0.94 -0.64 8.87
N VAL A 131 -0.43 -1.84 8.63
CA VAL A 131 0.95 -2.23 8.96
C VAL A 131 1.81 -2.08 7.71
N ILE A 132 2.67 -1.06 7.70
CA ILE A 132 3.55 -0.74 6.57
C ILE A 132 4.94 -1.31 6.84
N ALA A 133 5.39 -2.22 5.99
CA ALA A 133 6.74 -2.76 6.04
C ALA A 133 7.70 -1.85 5.25
N TYR A 134 8.75 -1.39 5.93
CA TYR A 134 9.86 -0.67 5.31
C TYR A 134 11.03 -1.63 5.10
N THR A 135 11.20 -2.09 3.87
CA THR A 135 12.23 -3.06 3.49
C THR A 135 13.50 -2.37 2.96
N GLY A 136 13.42 -1.08 2.59
CA GLY A 136 14.47 -0.32 1.91
C GLY A 136 14.46 -0.56 0.39
N TRP A 137 13.49 -1.29 -0.12
CA TRP A 137 13.39 -1.63 -1.55
C TRP A 137 13.08 -0.42 -2.41
N GLN A 138 12.42 0.59 -1.88
CA GLN A 138 12.14 1.88 -2.53
C GLN A 138 13.38 2.53 -3.17
N GLU A 139 14.58 2.25 -2.64
CA GLU A 139 15.85 2.79 -3.17
C GLU A 139 16.19 2.25 -4.58
N LYS A 140 15.57 1.15 -4.99
CA LYS A 140 15.78 0.49 -6.29
C LYS A 140 14.83 0.96 -7.37
N TRP A 141 13.85 1.80 -7.06
CA TRP A 141 12.75 2.20 -7.98
C TRP A 141 13.21 2.68 -9.35
N LEU A 142 14.33 3.41 -9.43
CA LEU A 142 14.83 3.97 -10.69
C LEU A 142 15.43 2.92 -11.64
N ASN A 143 15.64 1.69 -11.17
CA ASN A 143 16.14 0.57 -11.97
C ASN A 143 15.13 -0.58 -11.91
N SER A 144 14.33 -0.75 -12.96
CA SER A 144 13.28 -1.77 -13.02
C SER A 144 13.80 -3.19 -12.82
N VAL A 145 15.01 -3.51 -13.30
CA VAL A 145 15.63 -4.83 -13.12
C VAL A 145 15.96 -5.08 -11.64
N ASP A 146 16.53 -4.09 -10.98
CA ASP A 146 16.86 -4.18 -9.56
C ASP A 146 15.60 -4.15 -8.68
N PHE A 147 14.58 -3.37 -9.07
CA PHE A 147 13.32 -3.26 -8.33
C PHE A 147 12.51 -4.55 -8.41
N LEU A 148 12.42 -5.19 -9.56
CA LEU A 148 11.78 -6.48 -9.75
C LEU A 148 12.67 -7.64 -9.26
N GLY A 149 13.98 -7.40 -9.10
CA GLY A 149 14.94 -8.43 -8.72
C GLY A 149 15.07 -9.55 -9.75
N ASN A 150 14.67 -9.30 -11.03
CA ASN A 150 14.62 -10.30 -12.08
C ASN A 150 15.92 -10.38 -12.93
N GLY A 151 17.03 -9.93 -12.36
CA GLY A 151 18.35 -9.95 -13.03
C GLY A 151 19.00 -11.34 -13.14
N ASP A 152 18.37 -12.39 -12.66
CA ASP A 152 18.86 -13.75 -12.84
C ASP A 152 18.51 -14.34 -14.22
N ARG A 153 19.16 -15.45 -14.56
CA ARG A 153 18.98 -16.11 -15.87
C ARG A 153 17.62 -16.81 -16.03
N GLN A 154 16.85 -16.93 -14.96
CA GLN A 154 15.57 -17.64 -14.93
C GLN A 154 14.39 -16.67 -15.02
N GLY A 155 14.64 -15.37 -14.86
CA GLY A 155 13.60 -14.33 -14.88
C GLY A 155 12.69 -14.37 -13.64
N GLN A 156 13.11 -15.09 -12.59
CA GLN A 156 12.37 -15.13 -11.33
C GLN A 156 12.46 -13.78 -10.62
N LEU A 157 11.37 -13.37 -10.01
CA LEU A 157 11.33 -12.15 -9.21
C LEU A 157 11.92 -12.39 -7.82
N HIS A 158 12.66 -11.40 -7.32
CA HIS A 158 13.32 -11.48 -6.04
C HIS A 158 13.18 -10.16 -5.30
N PHE A 159 12.26 -10.10 -4.35
CA PHE A 159 12.07 -9.00 -3.41
C PHE A 159 11.39 -9.52 -2.14
N PRO A 160 11.58 -8.83 -0.98
CA PRO A 160 10.97 -9.25 0.27
C PRO A 160 9.48 -8.99 0.28
N GLY A 161 8.76 -9.76 1.10
CA GLY A 161 7.33 -9.62 1.35
C GLY A 161 6.96 -10.15 2.72
N PHE A 162 5.68 -10.20 3.03
CA PHE A 162 5.20 -10.83 4.26
C PHE A 162 5.14 -12.35 4.11
N ALA A 163 5.35 -13.07 5.21
CA ALA A 163 5.00 -14.49 5.27
C ALA A 163 3.47 -14.64 5.43
N GLU A 164 2.90 -15.73 4.90
CA GLU A 164 1.46 -15.96 4.95
C GLU A 164 0.92 -16.09 6.39
N ASP A 165 1.67 -16.73 7.27
CA ASP A 165 1.32 -16.86 8.70
C ASP A 165 1.36 -15.51 9.43
N THR A 166 2.23 -14.59 8.98
CA THR A 166 2.29 -13.22 9.49
C THR A 166 1.07 -12.42 9.07
N ALA A 167 0.59 -12.58 7.83
CA ALA A 167 -0.66 -11.98 7.38
C ALA A 167 -1.85 -12.49 8.20
N GLU A 168 -1.93 -13.80 8.41
CA GLU A 168 -2.96 -14.45 9.25
C GLU A 168 -2.94 -13.90 10.69
N PHE A 169 -1.75 -13.78 11.29
CA PHE A 169 -1.57 -13.22 12.62
C PHE A 169 -2.05 -11.77 12.71
N LEU A 170 -1.72 -10.94 11.71
CA LEU A 170 -2.16 -9.55 11.65
C LEU A 170 -3.69 -9.44 11.60
N ILE A 171 -4.34 -10.28 10.79
CA ILE A 171 -5.80 -10.31 10.68
C ILE A 171 -6.42 -10.78 12.00
N GLN A 172 -6.05 -11.96 12.48
CA GLN A 172 -6.76 -12.64 13.56
C GLN A 172 -6.37 -12.16 14.94
N GLN A 173 -5.09 -11.84 15.15
CA GLN A 173 -4.58 -11.51 16.49
C GLN A 173 -4.39 -10.01 16.70
N ARG A 174 -4.32 -9.21 15.63
CA ARG A 174 -4.15 -7.75 15.71
C ARG A 174 -5.32 -6.98 15.12
N GLN A 175 -6.20 -7.66 14.37
CA GLN A 175 -7.33 -7.01 13.70
C GLN A 175 -6.86 -5.79 12.88
N SER A 176 -5.73 -5.96 12.19
CA SER A 176 -5.17 -4.90 11.35
C SER A 176 -6.10 -4.59 10.18
N ALA A 177 -6.15 -3.33 9.74
CA ALA A 177 -6.92 -2.94 8.56
C ALA A 177 -6.29 -3.45 7.25
N GLY A 178 -5.04 -3.89 7.29
CA GLY A 178 -4.33 -4.40 6.13
C GLY A 178 -2.82 -4.19 6.22
N VAL A 179 -2.15 -4.30 5.08
CA VAL A 179 -0.70 -4.17 4.97
C VAL A 179 -0.29 -3.25 3.84
N GLY A 180 0.91 -2.67 3.97
CA GLY A 180 1.56 -1.88 2.93
C GLY A 180 3.05 -2.21 2.85
N ILE A 181 3.69 -1.96 1.70
CA ILE A 181 5.11 -2.29 1.49
C ILE A 181 5.73 -1.42 0.39
N ASP A 182 7.05 -1.31 0.38
CA ASP A 182 7.82 -0.59 -0.64
C ASP A 182 8.32 -1.48 -1.80
N THR A 183 7.92 -2.75 -1.84
CA THR A 183 8.15 -3.68 -2.96
C THR A 183 7.01 -3.68 -3.97
N HIS A 184 7.17 -4.42 -5.08
CA HIS A 184 6.13 -4.57 -6.10
C HIS A 184 5.01 -5.54 -5.71
N GLY A 185 5.09 -6.17 -4.55
CA GLY A 185 4.08 -7.07 -4.01
C GLY A 185 4.22 -7.20 -2.51
N VAL A 186 3.09 -7.39 -1.79
CA VAL A 186 3.11 -7.74 -0.35
C VAL A 186 3.54 -9.18 -0.13
N ASP A 187 3.36 -10.04 -1.13
CA ASP A 187 3.96 -11.38 -1.18
C ASP A 187 5.43 -11.27 -1.56
N PRO A 188 6.31 -12.20 -1.13
CA PRO A 188 7.69 -12.26 -1.61
C PRO A 188 7.74 -12.46 -3.13
N GLY A 189 8.74 -11.89 -3.80
CA GLY A 189 8.90 -12.03 -5.26
C GLY A 189 8.96 -13.48 -5.75
N THR A 190 9.33 -14.40 -4.88
CA THR A 190 9.36 -15.84 -5.15
C THR A 190 8.02 -16.56 -4.94
N SER A 191 6.97 -15.85 -4.49
CA SER A 191 5.64 -16.44 -4.28
C SER A 191 4.97 -16.75 -5.63
N GLU A 192 4.40 -17.94 -5.75
CA GLU A 192 3.60 -18.36 -6.91
C GLU A 192 2.09 -18.32 -6.62
N THR A 193 1.70 -18.12 -5.35
CA THR A 193 0.32 -18.26 -4.88
C THR A 193 -0.34 -16.97 -4.48
N PHE A 194 0.42 -15.89 -4.29
CA PHE A 194 -0.07 -14.61 -3.77
C PHE A 194 -0.85 -14.76 -2.46
N GLY A 195 -0.37 -15.65 -1.58
CA GLY A 195 -1.10 -16.06 -0.38
C GLY A 195 -1.34 -14.95 0.61
N VAL A 196 -0.44 -13.97 0.73
CA VAL A 196 -0.61 -12.78 1.59
C VAL A 196 -1.72 -11.89 1.04
N ASN A 197 -1.67 -11.55 -0.27
CA ASN A 197 -2.72 -10.80 -0.95
C ASN A 197 -4.09 -11.46 -0.75
N CYS A 198 -4.19 -12.76 -1.08
CA CYS A 198 -5.44 -13.52 -0.95
C CYS A 198 -6.00 -13.48 0.48
N ARG A 199 -5.16 -13.65 1.51
CA ARG A 199 -5.61 -13.65 2.92
C ARG A 199 -6.11 -12.28 3.38
N ILE A 200 -5.34 -11.22 3.09
CA ILE A 200 -5.71 -9.86 3.49
C ILE A 200 -7.01 -9.44 2.79
N LEU A 201 -7.08 -9.62 1.47
CA LEU A 201 -8.24 -9.21 0.67
C LEU A 201 -9.50 -10.03 0.95
N ALA A 202 -9.39 -11.34 1.25
CA ALA A 202 -10.51 -12.16 1.66
C ALA A 202 -11.12 -11.76 3.02
N ASN A 203 -10.42 -10.94 3.80
CA ASN A 203 -10.89 -10.37 5.06
C ASN A 203 -11.20 -8.87 4.95
N ASP A 204 -11.53 -8.39 3.75
CA ASP A 204 -11.85 -6.99 3.44
C ASP A 204 -10.73 -6.01 3.84
N GLY A 205 -9.49 -6.49 3.89
CA GLY A 205 -8.33 -5.69 4.26
C GLY A 205 -7.76 -4.88 3.10
N ILE A 206 -6.96 -3.87 3.43
CA ILE A 206 -6.26 -3.02 2.48
C ILE A 206 -4.89 -3.61 2.15
N VAL A 207 -4.53 -3.62 0.87
CA VAL A 207 -3.20 -3.96 0.37
C VAL A 207 -2.66 -2.77 -0.41
N LEU A 208 -1.51 -2.21 0.02
CA LEU A 208 -0.81 -1.13 -0.67
C LEU A 208 0.58 -1.61 -1.09
N GLU A 209 0.92 -1.42 -2.36
CA GLU A 209 2.18 -1.85 -2.95
C GLU A 209 2.94 -0.67 -3.57
N CYS A 210 4.25 -0.81 -3.74
CA CYS A 210 5.13 0.23 -4.26
C CYS A 210 5.04 1.55 -3.47
N LEU A 211 5.04 1.48 -2.14
CA LEU A 211 5.14 2.68 -1.31
C LEU A 211 6.54 3.28 -1.36
N THR A 212 6.65 4.58 -1.10
CA THR A 212 7.93 5.30 -1.07
C THR A 212 8.01 6.24 0.14
N GLN A 213 9.19 6.84 0.35
CA GLN A 213 9.48 7.77 1.46
C GLN A 213 9.23 7.17 2.86
N LEU A 214 9.25 5.84 2.99
CA LEU A 214 9.01 5.14 4.25
C LEU A 214 10.07 5.46 5.31
N ASN A 215 11.27 5.90 4.90
CA ASN A 215 12.31 6.41 5.81
C ASN A 215 11.90 7.66 6.60
N GLN A 216 10.80 8.31 6.22
CA GLN A 216 10.27 9.48 6.92
C GLN A 216 9.10 9.14 7.85
N LEU A 217 8.55 7.92 7.77
CA LEU A 217 7.49 7.48 8.67
C LEU A 217 8.05 7.16 10.06
N PRO A 218 7.48 7.71 11.13
CA PRO A 218 7.74 7.21 12.48
C PRO A 218 7.16 5.79 12.63
N ALA A 219 7.66 5.05 13.62
CA ALA A 219 7.18 3.70 13.90
C ALA A 219 5.67 3.66 14.16
N MET A 220 5.10 4.71 14.76
CA MET A 220 3.67 4.81 15.07
C MET A 220 3.20 6.28 15.12
N GLY A 221 1.89 6.48 15.17
CA GLY A 221 1.26 7.79 15.33
C GLY A 221 0.91 8.48 14.00
N SER A 222 1.26 7.90 12.86
CA SER A 222 0.84 8.42 11.56
C SER A 222 -0.59 8.01 11.22
N THR A 223 -1.26 8.85 10.41
CA THR A 223 -2.51 8.50 9.74
C THR A 223 -2.26 8.54 8.24
N VAL A 224 -2.68 7.51 7.51
CA VAL A 224 -2.64 7.49 6.05
C VAL A 224 -4.00 7.84 5.46
N ILE A 225 -3.96 8.57 4.34
CA ILE A 225 -5.11 8.87 3.50
C ILE A 225 -4.80 8.29 2.13
N ILE A 226 -5.72 7.46 1.61
CA ILE A 226 -5.54 6.72 0.36
C ILE A 226 -6.52 7.27 -0.67
N GLY A 227 -6.03 8.01 -1.65
CA GLY A 227 -6.82 8.47 -2.79
C GLY A 227 -6.77 7.45 -3.92
N VAL A 228 -7.92 6.96 -4.35
CA VAL A 228 -8.06 5.94 -5.41
C VAL A 228 -8.88 6.46 -6.58
N LEU A 229 -8.72 5.88 -7.75
CA LEU A 229 -9.69 5.98 -8.85
C LEU A 229 -10.79 4.94 -8.57
N PRO A 230 -12.05 5.35 -8.41
CA PRO A 230 -13.15 4.42 -8.13
C PRO A 230 -13.58 3.71 -9.44
N LEU A 231 -12.79 2.77 -9.90
CA LEU A 231 -13.00 2.03 -11.13
C LEU A 231 -14.01 0.93 -10.91
N VAL A 232 -15.15 1.02 -11.59
CA VAL A 232 -16.16 -0.06 -11.60
C VAL A 232 -15.54 -1.29 -12.22
N ASP A 233 -15.74 -2.45 -11.59
CA ASP A 233 -15.13 -3.74 -11.94
C ASP A 233 -13.58 -3.75 -11.82
N GLY A 234 -12.96 -2.70 -11.27
CA GLY A 234 -11.51 -2.60 -11.11
C GLY A 234 -10.94 -3.55 -10.06
N SER A 235 -9.88 -4.26 -10.41
CA SER A 235 -9.14 -5.14 -9.50
C SER A 235 -8.21 -4.38 -8.55
N GLY A 236 -7.90 -3.14 -8.87
CA GLY A 236 -7.05 -2.24 -8.12
C GLY A 236 -7.07 -0.83 -8.70
N SER A 237 -6.25 0.04 -8.17
CA SER A 237 -6.10 1.41 -8.67
C SER A 237 -4.75 1.99 -8.31
N PRO A 238 -4.07 2.71 -9.22
CA PRO A 238 -3.04 3.64 -8.81
C PRO A 238 -3.56 4.56 -7.71
N ALA A 239 -2.76 4.79 -6.69
CA ALA A 239 -3.20 5.50 -5.50
C ALA A 239 -2.26 6.66 -5.13
N GLN A 240 -2.85 7.79 -4.72
CA GLN A 240 -2.15 8.83 -4.00
C GLN A 240 -2.26 8.53 -2.50
N VAL A 241 -1.21 8.02 -1.90
CA VAL A 241 -1.12 7.75 -0.46
C VAL A 241 -0.42 8.90 0.22
N LEU A 242 -1.12 9.56 1.12
CA LEU A 242 -0.58 10.64 1.96
C LEU A 242 -0.45 10.14 3.39
N ALA A 243 0.65 10.49 4.06
CA ALA A 243 0.80 10.25 5.49
C ALA A 243 0.80 11.58 6.25
N LEU A 244 -0.10 11.69 7.22
CA LEU A 244 -0.15 12.74 8.23
C LEU A 244 0.73 12.31 9.40
N LEU A 245 1.82 13.02 9.65
CA LEU A 245 2.80 12.70 10.69
C LEU A 245 2.50 13.47 11.98
N PRO A 246 2.68 12.87 13.17
CA PRO A 246 2.45 13.51 14.48
C PRO A 246 3.34 14.72 14.72
#